data_a69a65959eb939a0f7fcd76937100fc4
#
_entry.id   a69a65959eb939a0f7fcd76937100fc4
#
_cell.length_a   1.000
_cell.length_b   1.000
_cell.length_c   1.000
_cell.angle_alpha   90.00
_cell.angle_beta   90.00
_cell.angle_gamma   90.00
#
_symmetry.space_group_name_H-M   'P 1'
#
loop_
_entity.id
_entity.type
_entity.pdbx_description
1 polymer ?
#
loop_
_entity_poly.entity_id
_entity_poly.type
_entity_poly.pdbx_seq_one_letter_code
_entity_poly.pdbx_strand_id
1 'polypeptide(L)'
;FYALYTKCVISGTLPEYLTEKQYYDNAPIAIDLDFRYDITITTRQHSKEHITDFIYAYCSKLTEYIEFTDTPIPIYIMEKPNVNKLETVTKDGIHIIIGLNVPRSLQLCLRDKMIAEMKEMWSDLEELLINDWESVYDLGIVKGTTNWQLFGSRKINHERYWLTGYYQVVYNTTDNDIE
;
A
#
# COMPACT_ATOMS: atom_id res chain seq x y z
N PHE A 1 -21.31 3.99 -13.21
CA PHE A 1 -20.41 2.84 -13.08
C PHE A 1 -20.24 2.45 -11.62
N TYR A 2 -19.69 3.28 -10.76
CA TYR A 2 -19.32 2.92 -9.38
C TYR A 2 -20.47 2.38 -8.53
N ALA A 3 -21.68 2.92 -8.65
CA ALA A 3 -22.84 2.42 -7.90
C ALA A 3 -23.18 0.95 -8.22
N LEU A 4 -23.09 0.57 -9.50
CA LEU A 4 -23.30 -0.81 -9.93
C LEU A 4 -22.13 -1.71 -9.54
N TYR A 5 -20.90 -1.23 -9.73
CA TYR A 5 -19.70 -1.96 -9.37
C TYR A 5 -19.67 -2.26 -7.87
N THR A 6 -19.90 -1.27 -7.01
CA THR A 6 -19.98 -1.45 -5.55
C THR A 6 -21.01 -2.50 -5.17
N LYS A 7 -22.18 -2.47 -5.80
CA LYS A 7 -23.23 -3.47 -5.57
C LYS A 7 -22.75 -4.88 -5.93
N CYS A 8 -22.09 -5.04 -7.08
CA CYS A 8 -21.52 -6.36 -7.50
C CYS A 8 -20.42 -6.84 -6.55
N VAL A 9 -19.53 -5.95 -6.14
CA VAL A 9 -18.43 -6.27 -5.22
C VAL A 9 -18.96 -6.69 -3.85
N ILE A 10 -19.93 -5.95 -3.29
CA ILE A 10 -20.51 -6.26 -1.97
C ILE A 10 -21.34 -7.55 -2.02
N SER A 11 -22.13 -7.76 -3.07
CA SER A 11 -22.93 -8.98 -3.20
C SER A 11 -22.08 -10.23 -3.36
N GLY A 12 -20.86 -10.08 -3.90
CA GLY A 12 -19.93 -11.19 -4.13
C GLY A 12 -20.43 -12.24 -5.13
N THR A 13 -21.47 -11.93 -5.89
CA THR A 13 -22.12 -12.89 -6.81
C THR A 13 -21.26 -13.30 -7.99
N LEU A 14 -20.39 -12.37 -8.44
CA LEU A 14 -19.45 -12.62 -9.53
C LEU A 14 -18.06 -12.08 -9.17
N PRO A 15 -17.00 -12.76 -9.62
CA PRO A 15 -15.64 -12.24 -9.46
C PRO A 15 -15.41 -11.07 -10.43
N GLU A 16 -14.83 -9.99 -9.92
CA GLU A 16 -14.45 -8.82 -10.72
C GLU A 16 -12.93 -8.81 -10.93
N TYR A 17 -12.51 -8.42 -12.14
CA TYR A 17 -11.10 -8.43 -12.57
C TYR A 17 -10.64 -7.06 -13.09
N LEU A 18 -11.32 -6.00 -12.68
CA LEU A 18 -11.09 -4.66 -13.19
C LEU A 18 -9.84 -4.02 -12.58
N THR A 19 -9.13 -3.29 -13.41
CA THR A 19 -8.06 -2.39 -13.01
C THR A 19 -8.36 -0.99 -13.50
N GLU A 20 -7.79 0.01 -12.86
CA GLU A 20 -7.86 1.40 -13.30
C GLU A 20 -6.48 1.90 -13.71
N LYS A 21 -6.46 2.71 -14.76
CA LYS A 21 -5.26 3.40 -15.18
C LYS A 21 -4.97 4.54 -14.22
N GLN A 22 -3.74 4.58 -13.70
CA GLN A 22 -3.33 5.66 -12.83
C GLN A 22 -3.11 6.96 -13.62
N TYR A 23 -3.32 8.11 -12.95
CA TYR A 23 -2.96 9.40 -13.51
C TYR A 23 -1.46 9.52 -13.71
N TYR A 24 -1.05 10.14 -14.80
CA TYR A 24 0.35 10.18 -15.21
C TYR A 24 1.18 11.14 -14.35
N ASP A 25 0.74 12.38 -14.18
CA ASP A 25 1.53 13.44 -13.54
C ASP A 25 1.26 13.59 -12.04
N ASN A 26 0.01 13.83 -11.69
CA ASN A 26 -0.42 14.10 -10.32
C ASN A 26 -1.52 13.11 -9.93
N ALA A 27 -1.31 12.36 -8.87
CA ALA A 27 -2.18 11.26 -8.50
C ALA A 27 -2.19 11.06 -6.97
N PRO A 28 -3.24 10.40 -6.45
CA PRO A 28 -3.20 9.87 -5.09
C PRO A 28 -1.95 9.01 -4.91
N ILE A 29 -1.39 9.05 -3.71
CA ILE A 29 -0.26 8.19 -3.38
C ILE A 29 -0.79 6.76 -3.29
N ALA A 30 -0.29 5.89 -4.16
CA ALA A 30 -0.60 4.46 -4.17
C ALA A 30 0.68 3.67 -3.88
N ILE A 31 0.63 2.81 -2.88
CA ILE A 31 1.74 2.00 -2.41
C ILE A 31 1.33 0.54 -2.49
N ASP A 32 2.14 -0.26 -3.15
CA ASP A 32 1.99 -1.72 -3.25
C ASP A 32 3.26 -2.37 -2.67
N LEU A 33 3.09 -3.09 -1.57
CA LEU A 33 4.16 -3.82 -0.91
C LEU A 33 3.94 -5.31 -1.13
N ASP A 34 4.83 -5.94 -1.91
CA ASP A 34 4.81 -7.36 -2.27
C ASP A 34 5.90 -8.14 -1.51
N PHE A 35 5.53 -8.81 -0.44
CA PHE A 35 6.43 -9.67 0.34
C PHE A 35 6.52 -11.07 -0.25
N ARG A 36 7.72 -11.64 -0.29
CA ARG A 36 7.95 -13.02 -0.68
C ARG A 36 8.74 -13.75 0.39
N TYR A 37 8.24 -14.90 0.76
CA TYR A 37 8.79 -15.74 1.82
C TYR A 37 9.06 -17.16 1.30
N ASP A 38 9.87 -17.91 2.04
CA ASP A 38 10.01 -19.33 1.81
C ASP A 38 8.64 -20.04 1.86
N ILE A 39 8.46 -21.10 1.07
CA ILE A 39 7.21 -21.86 0.95
C ILE A 39 6.74 -22.46 2.28
N THR A 40 7.63 -22.65 3.25
CA THR A 40 7.32 -23.17 4.59
C THR A 40 6.58 -22.14 5.45
N ILE A 41 6.70 -20.86 5.16
CA ILE A 41 5.97 -19.79 5.84
C ILE A 41 4.53 -19.80 5.33
N THR A 42 3.59 -20.05 6.22
CA THR A 42 2.18 -20.26 5.85
C THR A 42 1.22 -19.21 6.41
N THR A 43 1.75 -18.26 7.17
CA THR A 43 0.99 -17.20 7.85
C THR A 43 1.58 -15.84 7.53
N ARG A 44 0.77 -14.80 7.72
CA ARG A 44 1.20 -13.41 7.60
C ARG A 44 2.30 -13.11 8.62
N GLN A 45 3.33 -12.41 8.17
CA GLN A 45 4.47 -12.05 9.00
C GLN A 45 4.44 -10.59 9.46
N HIS A 46 3.88 -9.70 8.66
CA HIS A 46 3.70 -8.31 9.10
C HIS A 46 2.52 -8.16 10.06
N SER A 47 2.62 -7.22 10.97
CA SER A 47 1.63 -6.87 11.98
C SER A 47 0.97 -5.51 11.67
N LYS A 48 0.01 -5.12 12.51
CA LYS A 48 -0.57 -3.77 12.43
C LYS A 48 0.44 -2.70 12.84
N GLU A 49 1.33 -3.01 13.78
CA GLU A 49 2.40 -2.11 14.19
C GLU A 49 3.31 -1.79 13.02
N HIS A 50 3.75 -2.79 12.24
CA HIS A 50 4.53 -2.55 11.02
C HIS A 50 3.83 -1.57 10.07
N ILE A 51 2.53 -1.73 9.85
CA ILE A 51 1.75 -0.84 8.97
C ILE A 51 1.68 0.58 9.55
N THR A 52 1.44 0.70 10.86
CA THR A 52 1.35 2.01 11.53
C THR A 52 2.68 2.75 11.49
N ASP A 53 3.77 2.07 11.78
CA ASP A 53 5.13 2.63 11.73
C ASP A 53 5.48 3.11 10.31
N PHE A 54 5.11 2.31 9.30
CA PHE A 54 5.29 2.71 7.90
C PHE A 54 4.50 3.98 7.55
N ILE A 55 3.23 4.05 7.95
CA ILE A 55 2.38 5.22 7.71
C ILE A 55 2.97 6.46 8.37
N TYR A 56 3.37 6.33 9.63
CA TYR A 56 3.98 7.44 10.38
C TYR A 56 5.27 7.92 9.71
N ALA A 57 6.18 7.00 9.40
CA ALA A 57 7.43 7.33 8.72
C ALA A 57 7.19 7.99 7.34
N TYR A 58 6.22 7.45 6.57
CA TYR A 58 5.88 8.01 5.26
C TYR A 58 5.32 9.42 5.37
N CYS A 59 4.37 9.65 6.27
CA CYS A 59 3.77 10.96 6.51
C CYS A 59 4.81 11.96 7.06
N SER A 60 5.68 11.53 7.97
CA SER A 60 6.78 12.34 8.48
C SER A 60 7.71 12.80 7.35
N LYS A 61 8.04 11.89 6.40
CA LYS A 61 8.86 12.30 5.24
C LYS A 61 8.11 13.20 4.26
N LEU A 62 6.79 13.07 4.16
CA LEU A 62 5.98 13.99 3.35
C LEU A 62 6.06 15.43 3.85
N THR A 63 6.13 15.67 5.17
CA THR A 63 6.24 17.02 5.74
C THR A 63 7.51 17.76 5.33
N GLU A 64 8.55 17.03 4.90
CA GLU A 64 9.77 17.64 4.38
C GLU A 64 9.57 18.34 3.02
N TYR A 65 8.50 18.00 2.28
CA TYR A 65 8.28 18.43 0.88
C TYR A 65 7.03 19.24 0.65
N ILE A 66 6.04 19.09 1.51
CA ILE A 66 4.74 19.76 1.36
C ILE A 66 4.30 20.36 2.70
N GLU A 67 3.64 21.51 2.61
CA GLU A 67 2.95 22.09 3.76
C GLU A 67 1.60 21.40 3.93
N PHE A 68 1.36 20.88 5.11
CA PHE A 68 0.09 20.30 5.48
C PHE A 68 -0.88 21.38 5.94
N THR A 69 -2.15 21.16 5.73
CA THR A 69 -3.24 21.98 6.27
C THR A 69 -3.96 21.18 7.37
N ASP A 70 -4.84 21.84 8.11
CA ASP A 70 -5.68 21.19 9.13
C ASP A 70 -6.71 20.18 8.53
N THR A 71 -6.67 19.97 7.22
CA THR A 71 -7.57 19.01 6.55
C THR A 71 -7.05 17.60 6.75
N PRO A 72 -7.84 16.71 7.39
CA PRO A 72 -7.44 15.33 7.58
C PRO A 72 -7.18 14.60 6.25
N ILE A 73 -6.08 13.88 6.17
CA ILE A 73 -5.72 13.06 5.02
C ILE A 73 -6.17 11.63 5.28
N PRO A 74 -7.10 11.09 4.49
CA PRO A 74 -7.55 9.71 4.64
C PRO A 74 -6.50 8.73 4.12
N ILE A 75 -6.26 7.67 4.86
CA ILE A 75 -5.38 6.57 4.48
C ILE A 75 -6.16 5.26 4.54
N TYR A 76 -6.13 4.52 3.45
CA TYR A 76 -6.82 3.24 3.30
C TYR A 76 -5.80 2.12 3.19
N ILE A 77 -5.90 1.13 4.08
CA ILE A 77 -5.06 -0.07 4.08
C ILE A 77 -5.89 -1.25 3.59
N MET A 78 -5.34 -1.98 2.65
CA MET A 78 -6.01 -3.13 2.08
C MET A 78 -5.05 -4.32 2.07
N GLU A 79 -5.56 -5.45 2.51
CA GLU A 79 -4.83 -6.71 2.58
C GLU A 79 -5.71 -7.85 2.07
N LYS A 80 -5.08 -8.94 1.62
CA LYS A 80 -5.81 -10.17 1.33
C LYS A 80 -6.12 -10.91 2.63
N PRO A 81 -7.22 -11.69 2.69
CA PRO A 81 -7.54 -12.49 3.88
C PRO A 81 -6.42 -13.45 4.27
N ASN A 82 -5.76 -14.06 3.28
CA ASN A 82 -4.73 -15.07 3.47
C ASN A 82 -3.47 -14.74 2.67
N VAL A 83 -2.35 -15.31 3.11
CA VAL A 83 -1.14 -15.36 2.29
C VAL A 83 -1.37 -16.25 1.07
N ASN A 84 -0.73 -15.93 -0.04
CA ASN A 84 -0.89 -16.65 -1.30
C ASN A 84 0.26 -17.64 -1.49
N LYS A 85 -0.01 -18.94 -1.27
CA LYS A 85 0.96 -20.02 -1.52
C LYS A 85 1.03 -20.32 -3.02
N LEU A 86 2.22 -20.16 -3.58
CA LEU A 86 2.58 -20.59 -4.93
C LEU A 86 3.36 -21.91 -4.87
N GLU A 87 3.84 -22.40 -6.00
CA GLU A 87 4.60 -23.65 -6.07
C GLU A 87 5.93 -23.59 -5.32
N THR A 88 6.61 -22.46 -5.33
CA THR A 88 7.97 -22.29 -4.79
C THR A 88 8.11 -21.21 -3.72
N VAL A 89 7.12 -20.35 -3.56
CA VAL A 89 7.17 -19.19 -2.66
C VAL A 89 5.80 -18.94 -2.03
N THR A 90 5.80 -18.37 -0.84
CA THR A 90 4.61 -17.76 -0.24
C THR A 90 4.67 -16.24 -0.47
N LYS A 91 3.56 -15.65 -0.93
CA LYS A 91 3.42 -14.21 -1.12
C LYS A 91 2.40 -13.63 -0.17
N ASP A 92 2.69 -12.45 0.31
CA ASP A 92 1.72 -11.58 1.00
C ASP A 92 1.87 -10.16 0.47
N GLY A 93 0.95 -9.26 0.77
CA GLY A 93 1.07 -7.89 0.30
C GLY A 93 0.09 -6.93 0.96
N ILE A 94 0.48 -5.68 0.93
CA ILE A 94 -0.28 -4.56 1.48
C ILE A 94 -0.48 -3.53 0.37
N HIS A 95 -1.70 -3.13 0.13
CA HIS A 95 -2.04 -1.96 -0.67
C HIS A 95 -2.40 -0.79 0.24
N ILE A 96 -1.75 0.35 0.03
CA ILE A 96 -2.04 1.58 0.77
C ILE A 96 -2.42 2.67 -0.22
N ILE A 97 -3.50 3.39 0.06
CA ILE A 97 -3.85 4.62 -0.64
C ILE A 97 -3.88 5.76 0.36
N ILE A 98 -3.05 6.78 0.12
CA ILE A 98 -3.09 8.05 0.85
C ILE A 98 -3.85 9.04 -0.03
N GLY A 99 -4.93 9.61 0.50
CA GLY A 99 -5.85 10.51 -0.22
C GLY A 99 -5.30 11.91 -0.47
N LEU A 100 -4.03 11.97 -0.85
CA LEU A 100 -3.32 13.19 -1.18
C LEU A 100 -2.74 13.09 -2.59
N ASN A 101 -3.10 14.03 -3.45
CA ASN A 101 -2.54 14.09 -4.81
C ASN A 101 -1.19 14.80 -4.79
N VAL A 102 -0.15 14.11 -5.25
CA VAL A 102 1.19 14.66 -5.38
C VAL A 102 1.84 14.25 -6.71
N PRO A 103 2.84 15.02 -7.19
CA PRO A 103 3.56 14.67 -8.40
C PRO A 103 4.23 13.29 -8.30
N ARG A 104 4.29 12.56 -9.41
CA ARG A 104 4.99 11.26 -9.48
C ARG A 104 6.46 11.34 -9.10
N SER A 105 7.12 12.46 -9.42
CA SER A 105 8.51 12.69 -9.01
C SER A 105 8.68 12.69 -7.49
N LEU A 106 7.72 13.26 -6.75
CA LEU A 106 7.74 13.22 -5.30
C LEU A 106 7.47 11.80 -4.77
N GLN A 107 6.50 11.08 -5.37
CA GLN A 107 6.26 9.69 -4.98
C GLN A 107 7.48 8.79 -5.19
N LEU A 108 8.25 8.99 -6.27
CA LEU A 108 9.51 8.30 -6.52
C LEU A 108 10.58 8.63 -5.46
N CYS A 109 10.75 9.92 -5.17
CA CYS A 109 11.70 10.37 -4.12
C CYS A 109 11.35 9.76 -2.75
N LEU A 110 10.07 9.76 -2.39
CA LEU A 110 9.60 9.17 -1.12
C LEU A 110 9.81 7.66 -1.09
N ARG A 111 9.54 6.96 -2.22
CA ARG A 111 9.82 5.52 -2.30
C ARG A 111 11.27 5.20 -1.97
N ASP A 112 12.21 5.90 -2.60
CA ASP A 112 13.65 5.64 -2.40
C ASP A 112 14.06 5.89 -0.94
N LYS A 113 13.52 6.93 -0.29
CA LYS A 113 13.73 7.17 1.13
C LYS A 113 13.11 6.09 2.02
N MET A 114 11.88 5.67 1.69
CA MET A 114 11.17 4.65 2.45
C MET A 114 11.83 3.28 2.37
N ILE A 115 12.43 2.92 1.24
CA ILE A 115 13.19 1.66 1.13
C ILE A 115 14.32 1.60 2.15
N ALA A 116 15.07 2.68 2.33
CA ALA A 116 16.12 2.75 3.35
C ALA A 116 15.54 2.65 4.77
N GLU A 117 14.43 3.35 5.03
CA GLU A 117 13.73 3.33 6.31
C GLU A 117 13.16 1.95 6.66
N MET A 118 12.50 1.29 5.69
CA MET A 118 11.92 -0.04 5.87
C MET A 118 12.97 -1.07 6.28
N LYS A 119 14.16 -0.99 5.73
CA LYS A 119 15.26 -1.89 6.04
C LYS A 119 15.68 -1.82 7.51
N GLU A 120 15.63 -0.64 8.12
CA GLU A 120 15.96 -0.44 9.54
C GLU A 120 14.75 -0.78 10.42
N MET A 121 13.58 -0.25 10.06
CA MET A 121 12.34 -0.34 10.84
C MET A 121 11.78 -1.77 10.89
N TRP A 122 11.94 -2.56 9.81
CA TRP A 122 11.39 -3.90 9.66
C TRP A 122 12.49 -4.96 9.54
N SER A 123 13.53 -4.84 10.34
CA SER A 123 14.67 -5.76 10.35
C SER A 123 14.26 -7.22 10.67
N ASP A 124 13.22 -7.42 11.45
CA ASP A 124 12.64 -8.72 11.75
C ASP A 124 11.97 -9.37 10.53
N LEU A 125 11.38 -8.56 9.63
CA LEU A 125 10.85 -9.06 8.36
C LEU A 125 11.97 -9.33 7.35
N GLU A 126 13.03 -8.53 7.34
CA GLU A 126 14.14 -8.69 6.40
C GLU A 126 14.75 -10.09 6.47
N GLU A 127 14.89 -10.67 7.66
CA GLU A 127 15.42 -12.02 7.87
C GLU A 127 14.56 -13.13 7.25
N LEU A 128 13.26 -12.85 7.03
CA LEU A 128 12.30 -13.79 6.49
C LEU A 128 12.08 -13.62 4.99
N LEU A 129 12.42 -12.44 4.44
CA LEU A 129 12.21 -12.12 3.05
C LEU A 129 13.19 -12.82 2.13
N ILE A 130 12.69 -13.29 0.98
CA ILE A 130 13.52 -13.81 -0.12
C ILE A 130 13.67 -12.83 -1.27
N ASN A 131 12.96 -11.69 -1.22
CA ASN A 131 13.12 -10.58 -2.15
C ASN A 131 13.66 -9.34 -1.43
N ASP A 132 14.38 -8.51 -2.17
CA ASP A 132 14.91 -7.24 -1.67
C ASP A 132 13.81 -6.18 -1.50
N TRP A 133 14.10 -5.15 -0.73
CA TRP A 133 13.15 -4.06 -0.44
C TRP A 133 12.76 -3.27 -1.69
N GLU A 134 13.63 -3.16 -2.68
CA GLU A 134 13.35 -2.57 -3.98
C GLU A 134 12.26 -3.34 -4.72
N SER A 135 12.23 -4.66 -4.57
CA SER A 135 11.18 -5.54 -5.13
C SER A 135 9.95 -5.65 -4.23
N VAL A 136 10.08 -5.38 -2.92
CA VAL A 136 8.94 -5.30 -2.01
C VAL A 136 8.09 -4.08 -2.37
N TYR A 137 8.70 -2.89 -2.52
CA TYR A 137 7.97 -1.67 -2.84
C TYR A 137 7.86 -1.49 -4.36
N ASP A 138 6.71 -1.83 -4.97
CA ASP A 138 6.50 -1.87 -6.42
C ASP A 138 6.75 -0.52 -7.10
N LEU A 139 7.79 -0.48 -7.93
CA LEU A 139 8.18 0.72 -8.68
C LEU A 139 7.18 1.07 -9.79
N GLY A 140 6.53 0.07 -10.39
CA GLY A 140 5.59 0.27 -11.48
C GLY A 140 4.33 1.02 -11.02
N ILE A 141 3.89 0.72 -9.80
CA ILE A 141 2.78 1.44 -9.17
C ILE A 141 3.17 2.90 -8.91
N VAL A 142 4.33 3.13 -8.32
CA VAL A 142 4.81 4.49 -8.00
C VAL A 142 5.01 5.33 -9.27
N LYS A 143 5.52 4.73 -10.34
CA LYS A 143 5.65 5.37 -11.68
C LYS A 143 4.32 5.61 -12.38
N GLY A 144 3.24 4.99 -11.93
CA GLY A 144 1.94 5.01 -12.62
C GLY A 144 1.93 4.24 -13.93
N THR A 145 2.91 3.37 -14.18
CA THR A 145 3.01 2.53 -15.39
C THR A 145 2.24 1.22 -15.26
N THR A 146 2.00 0.76 -14.04
CA THR A 146 1.18 -0.39 -13.73
C THR A 146 -0.24 0.06 -13.35
N ASN A 147 -1.25 -0.59 -13.90
CA ASN A 147 -2.63 -0.30 -13.53
C ASN A 147 -2.88 -0.73 -12.07
N TRP A 148 -3.61 0.10 -11.32
CA TRP A 148 -4.07 -0.21 -9.99
C TRP A 148 -5.24 -1.19 -10.01
N GLN A 149 -5.21 -2.21 -9.17
CA GLN A 149 -6.34 -3.12 -9.03
C GLN A 149 -7.51 -2.40 -8.36
N LEU A 150 -8.67 -2.33 -9.02
CA LEU A 150 -9.83 -1.66 -8.47
C LEU A 150 -10.31 -2.39 -7.20
N PHE A 151 -10.68 -1.63 -6.17
CA PHE A 151 -11.11 -2.21 -4.88
C PHE A 151 -12.19 -3.28 -5.07
N GLY A 152 -11.98 -4.45 -4.48
CA GLY A 152 -12.88 -5.59 -4.62
C GLY A 152 -12.67 -6.45 -5.87
N SER A 153 -11.87 -5.98 -6.84
CA SER A 153 -11.39 -6.82 -7.95
C SER A 153 -10.22 -7.70 -7.52
N ARG A 154 -9.94 -8.71 -8.31
CA ARG A 154 -8.84 -9.66 -8.06
C ARG A 154 -8.17 -10.12 -9.36
N LYS A 155 -6.95 -10.58 -9.27
CA LYS A 155 -6.32 -11.36 -10.36
C LYS A 155 -6.98 -12.74 -10.44
N ILE A 156 -6.97 -13.36 -11.61
CA ILE A 156 -7.54 -14.71 -11.79
C ILE A 156 -6.85 -15.67 -10.81
N ASN A 157 -7.65 -16.48 -10.12
CA ASN A 157 -7.21 -17.45 -9.10
C ASN A 157 -6.53 -16.83 -7.86
N HIS A 158 -6.72 -15.52 -7.64
CA HIS A 158 -6.24 -14.86 -6.43
C HIS A 158 -7.39 -14.35 -5.58
N GLU A 159 -7.13 -14.15 -4.29
CA GLU A 159 -8.03 -13.42 -3.41
C GLU A 159 -7.99 -11.92 -3.72
N ARG A 160 -9.08 -11.24 -3.40
CA ARG A 160 -9.17 -9.78 -3.50
C ARG A 160 -8.60 -9.12 -2.26
N TYR A 161 -8.12 -7.92 -2.43
CA TYR A 161 -7.78 -7.05 -1.32
C TYR A 161 -9.04 -6.48 -0.68
N TRP A 162 -9.08 -6.48 0.63
CA TRP A 162 -10.15 -5.90 1.44
C TRP A 162 -9.61 -4.79 2.31
N LEU A 163 -10.46 -3.82 2.64
CA LEU A 163 -10.12 -2.77 3.59
C LEU A 163 -9.93 -3.40 4.98
N THR A 164 -8.72 -3.32 5.50
CA THR A 164 -8.32 -3.84 6.82
C THR A 164 -7.97 -2.74 7.80
N GLY A 165 -7.69 -1.54 7.31
CA GLY A 165 -7.41 -0.36 8.12
C GLY A 165 -7.85 0.93 7.45
N TYR A 166 -8.23 1.89 8.27
CA TYR A 166 -8.52 3.27 7.87
C TYR A 166 -7.96 4.21 8.93
N TYR A 167 -7.17 5.17 8.48
CA TYR A 167 -6.58 6.20 9.32
C TYR A 167 -6.95 7.57 8.77
N GLN A 168 -6.96 8.55 9.65
CA GLN A 168 -6.98 9.97 9.29
C GLN A 168 -5.75 10.61 9.91
N VAL A 169 -4.87 11.11 9.09
CA VAL A 169 -3.70 11.84 9.55
C VAL A 169 -4.05 13.32 9.61
N VAL A 170 -3.87 13.91 10.76
CA VAL A 170 -4.00 15.35 11.01
C VAL A 170 -2.63 15.90 11.31
N TYR A 171 -2.26 16.99 10.65
CA TYR A 171 -1.04 17.70 10.97
C TYR A 171 -1.35 18.80 11.97
N ASN A 172 -0.76 18.69 13.16
CA ASN A 172 -0.92 19.71 14.19
C ASN A 172 0.09 20.84 13.93
N THR A 173 -0.40 21.94 13.36
CA THR A 173 0.43 23.10 13.03
C THR A 173 0.99 23.82 14.27
N THR A 174 0.41 23.60 15.45
CA THR A 174 0.87 24.22 16.70
C THR A 174 2.10 23.50 17.25
N ASP A 175 2.08 22.17 17.25
CA ASP A 175 3.14 21.32 17.79
C ASP A 175 4.11 20.84 16.72
N ASN A 176 3.81 21.13 15.46
CA ASN A 176 4.58 20.72 14.27
C ASN A 176 4.75 19.19 14.19
N ASP A 177 3.68 18.46 14.52
CA ASP A 177 3.67 17.02 14.62
C ASP A 177 2.48 16.40 13.88
N ILE A 178 2.55 15.10 13.64
CA ILE A 178 1.53 14.29 12.98
C ILE A 178 0.76 13.48 14.03
N GLU A 179 -0.56 13.57 13.97
CA GLU A 179 -1.48 12.77 14.79
C GLU A 179 -2.31 11.80 13.94
#